data_e0e8ad0816f030a7f8d1a3797261eb39
#
_entry.id   e0e8ad0816f030a7f8d1a3797261eb39
#
_cell.length_a   1.000
_cell.length_b   1.000
_cell.length_c   1.000
_cell.angle_alpha   90.00
_cell.angle_beta   90.00
_cell.angle_gamma   90.00
#
_symmetry.space_group_name_H-M   'P 1'
#
loop_
_entity.id
_entity.type
_entity.pdbx_description
1 polymer ?
#
loop_
_entity_poly.entity_id
_entity_poly.type
_entity_poly.pdbx_seq_one_letter_code
_entity_poly.pdbx_strand_id
1 'polypeptide(L)'
;NVASRCGFTYQYEALQNLYSKYGKEEFVILGFPSRDFMYQEYSDESKVKEFCSTEYGVTFPMFATTPVKGKKANSFYKTLAEITGKTPGWNFHKYLISKEGKVLSFDTKVEPDSQELTSQISKLL
;
A
#
# COMPACT_ATOMS: atom_id res chain seq x y z
N ASN A 1 1.41 -0.01 -2.69
CA ASN A 1 1.17 -1.02 -3.73
C ASN A 1 1.45 -2.41 -3.19
N VAL A 2 0.63 -3.36 -3.54
CA VAL A 2 0.62 -4.69 -2.92
C VAL A 2 0.68 -5.81 -3.94
N ALA A 3 1.05 -7.01 -3.48
CA ALA A 3 1.08 -8.21 -4.29
C ALA A 3 0.86 -9.46 -3.43
N SER A 4 0.29 -10.51 -4.03
CA SER A 4 -0.09 -11.73 -3.32
C SER A 4 1.01 -12.80 -3.28
N ARG A 5 2.08 -12.66 -4.08
CA ARG A 5 3.12 -13.68 -4.24
C ARG A 5 4.53 -13.15 -4.01
N CYS A 6 4.68 -12.14 -3.19
CA CYS A 6 5.95 -11.49 -2.89
C CYS A 6 6.53 -12.01 -1.58
N GLY A 7 7.85 -11.97 -1.42
CA GLY A 7 8.48 -12.24 -0.14
C GLY A 7 8.07 -11.28 0.97
N PHE A 8 7.52 -10.12 0.61
CA PHE A 8 7.02 -9.12 1.57
C PHE A 8 5.49 -9.18 1.77
N THR A 9 4.81 -10.16 1.18
CA THR A 9 3.35 -10.28 1.26
C THR A 9 2.86 -10.40 2.71
N TYR A 10 3.69 -10.92 3.62
CA TYR A 10 3.38 -10.98 5.05
C TYR A 10 3.02 -9.59 5.63
N GLN A 11 3.45 -8.51 5.00
CA GLN A 11 3.14 -7.14 5.47
C GLN A 11 1.64 -6.82 5.46
N TYR A 12 0.83 -7.59 4.75
CA TYR A 12 -0.63 -7.46 4.82
C TYR A 12 -1.14 -7.58 6.26
N GLU A 13 -0.54 -8.45 7.07
CA GLU A 13 -0.96 -8.63 8.47
C GLU A 13 -0.80 -7.34 9.27
N ALA A 14 0.39 -6.72 9.20
CA ALA A 14 0.65 -5.48 9.92
C ALA A 14 -0.19 -4.32 9.37
N LEU A 15 -0.41 -4.26 8.05
CA LEU A 15 -1.29 -3.26 7.44
C LEU A 15 -2.72 -3.41 7.96
N GLN A 16 -3.23 -4.63 8.02
CA GLN A 16 -4.58 -4.86 8.54
C GLN A 16 -4.68 -4.51 10.02
N ASN A 17 -3.64 -4.79 10.80
CA ASN A 17 -3.60 -4.41 12.21
C ASN A 17 -3.64 -2.89 12.37
N LEU A 18 -2.92 -2.14 11.55
CA LEU A 18 -2.99 -0.67 11.54
C LEU A 18 -4.40 -0.19 11.21
N TYR A 19 -5.00 -0.77 10.19
CA TYR A 19 -6.35 -0.39 9.77
C TYR A 19 -7.38 -0.68 10.87
N SER A 20 -7.27 -1.83 11.54
CA SER A 20 -8.13 -2.18 12.65
C SER A 20 -7.97 -1.22 13.83
N LYS A 21 -6.73 -0.77 14.07
CA LYS A 21 -6.42 0.14 15.19
C LYS A 21 -6.86 1.58 14.91
N TYR A 22 -6.56 2.10 13.72
CA TYR A 22 -6.76 3.53 13.40
C TYR A 22 -7.93 3.81 12.46
N GLY A 23 -8.54 2.80 11.86
CA GLY A 23 -9.59 2.98 10.87
C GLY A 23 -10.85 3.69 11.35
N LYS A 24 -11.00 3.85 12.67
CA LYS A 24 -12.11 4.60 13.28
C LYS A 24 -11.77 6.08 13.48
N GLU A 25 -10.55 6.51 13.19
CA GLU A 25 -10.00 7.83 13.49
C GLU A 25 -9.62 8.60 12.22
N GLU A 26 -10.53 8.73 11.27
CA GLU A 26 -10.26 9.46 10.02
C GLU A 26 -8.99 8.97 9.30
N PHE A 27 -8.74 7.68 9.36
CA PHE A 27 -7.59 7.01 8.75
C PHE A 27 -8.07 5.90 7.84
N VAL A 28 -7.48 5.80 6.66
CA VAL A 28 -7.79 4.71 5.73
C VAL A 28 -6.51 4.18 5.10
N ILE A 29 -6.50 2.89 4.81
CA ILE A 29 -5.46 2.28 3.98
C ILE A 29 -6.09 1.93 2.64
N LEU A 30 -5.43 2.32 1.57
CA LEU A 30 -5.86 2.03 0.20
C LEU A 30 -4.85 1.07 -0.41
N GLY A 31 -5.30 -0.14 -0.77
CA GLY A 31 -4.44 -1.15 -1.37
C GLY A 31 -4.53 -1.13 -2.90
N PHE A 32 -3.39 -0.98 -3.56
CA PHE A 32 -3.29 -0.95 -5.02
C PHE A 32 -2.50 -2.17 -5.50
N PRO A 33 -3.18 -3.28 -5.85
CA PRO A 33 -2.48 -4.43 -6.40
C PRO A 33 -1.78 -4.07 -7.71
N SER A 34 -0.55 -4.56 -7.88
CA SER A 34 0.22 -4.30 -9.09
C SER A 34 1.03 -5.53 -9.51
N ARG A 35 1.18 -5.71 -10.82
CA ARG A 35 2.01 -6.76 -11.40
C ARG A 35 3.36 -6.23 -11.89
N ASP A 36 3.69 -4.96 -11.60
CA ASP A 36 4.90 -4.31 -12.10
C ASP A 36 6.20 -4.93 -11.61
N PHE A 37 6.15 -5.64 -10.48
CA PHE A 37 7.35 -6.19 -9.85
C PHE A 37 7.36 -7.71 -10.01
N MET A 38 7.90 -8.18 -11.13
CA MET A 38 8.06 -9.61 -11.46
C MET A 38 6.75 -10.38 -11.50
N TYR A 39 5.63 -9.70 -11.83
CA TYR A 39 4.30 -10.32 -11.92
C TYR A 39 3.90 -11.09 -10.66
N GLN A 40 4.26 -10.56 -9.48
CA GLN A 40 3.99 -11.20 -8.19
C GLN A 40 2.56 -10.97 -7.66
N GLU A 41 1.68 -10.48 -8.52
CA GLU A 41 0.25 -10.36 -8.22
C GLU A 41 -0.56 -11.16 -9.23
N TYR A 42 -1.74 -11.64 -8.81
CA TYR A 42 -2.68 -12.29 -9.72
C TYR A 42 -3.21 -11.28 -10.73
N SER A 43 -3.42 -11.74 -11.97
CA SER A 43 -4.07 -10.91 -13.00
C SER A 43 -5.59 -10.83 -12.78
N ASP A 44 -6.18 -11.83 -12.13
CA ASP A 44 -7.61 -11.89 -11.82
C ASP A 44 -7.90 -11.19 -10.50
N GLU A 45 -8.66 -10.11 -10.55
CA GLU A 45 -8.98 -9.30 -9.37
C GLU A 45 -9.78 -10.08 -8.31
N SER A 46 -10.62 -11.04 -8.72
CA SER A 46 -11.36 -11.87 -7.77
C SER A 46 -10.41 -12.76 -6.96
N LYS A 47 -9.32 -13.24 -7.58
CA LYS A 47 -8.29 -14.01 -6.86
C LYS A 47 -7.51 -13.15 -5.88
N VAL A 48 -7.24 -11.90 -6.23
CA VAL A 48 -6.59 -10.94 -5.31
C VAL A 48 -7.45 -10.75 -4.07
N LYS A 49 -8.74 -10.46 -4.25
CA LYS A 49 -9.67 -10.25 -3.13
C LYS A 49 -9.80 -11.49 -2.27
N GLU A 50 -9.96 -12.66 -2.89
CA GLU A 50 -10.05 -13.94 -2.19
C GLU A 50 -8.78 -14.20 -1.36
N PHE A 51 -7.61 -14.00 -1.96
CA PHE A 51 -6.33 -14.18 -1.27
C PHE A 51 -6.23 -13.26 -0.04
N CYS A 52 -6.49 -11.97 -0.22
CA CYS A 52 -6.36 -10.99 0.86
C CYS A 52 -7.33 -11.27 2.01
N SER A 53 -8.59 -11.63 1.71
CA SER A 53 -9.56 -11.90 2.75
C SER A 53 -9.33 -13.24 3.43
N THR A 54 -8.98 -14.29 2.67
CA THR A 54 -8.80 -15.65 3.20
C THR A 54 -7.50 -15.80 3.98
N GLU A 55 -6.38 -15.28 3.45
CA GLU A 55 -5.07 -15.48 4.06
C GLU A 55 -4.73 -14.45 5.13
N TYR A 56 -5.20 -13.22 5.00
CA TYR A 56 -4.82 -12.11 5.87
C TYR A 56 -5.99 -11.34 6.49
N GLY A 57 -7.23 -11.71 6.16
CA GLY A 57 -8.41 -11.03 6.71
C GLY A 57 -8.45 -9.53 6.39
N VAL A 58 -7.95 -9.13 5.22
CA VAL A 58 -7.89 -7.72 4.81
C VAL A 58 -9.29 -7.15 4.65
N THR A 59 -9.56 -6.04 5.34
CA THR A 59 -10.84 -5.31 5.25
C THR A 59 -10.69 -3.89 4.72
N PHE A 60 -9.47 -3.38 4.57
CA PHE A 60 -9.29 -2.06 3.95
C PHE A 60 -9.58 -2.12 2.44
N PRO A 61 -9.97 -0.98 1.84
CA PRO A 61 -10.30 -0.94 0.41
C PRO A 61 -9.15 -1.41 -0.48
N MET A 62 -9.47 -2.31 -1.41
CA MET A 62 -8.55 -2.81 -2.42
C MET A 62 -9.02 -2.35 -3.78
N PHE A 63 -8.15 -1.72 -4.54
CA PHE A 63 -8.46 -1.22 -5.87
C PHE A 63 -8.16 -2.25 -6.95
N ALA A 64 -8.58 -1.96 -8.17
CA ALA A 64 -8.26 -2.78 -9.34
C ALA A 64 -6.75 -2.83 -9.54
N THR A 65 -6.25 -3.96 -10.05
CA THR A 65 -4.83 -4.12 -10.41
C THR A 65 -4.43 -3.04 -11.41
N THR A 66 -3.32 -2.36 -11.14
CA THR A 66 -2.90 -1.22 -11.94
C THR A 66 -1.38 -1.09 -11.98
N PRO A 67 -0.81 -0.55 -13.06
CA PRO A 67 0.60 -0.13 -13.05
C PRO A 67 0.82 1.01 -12.06
N VAL A 68 1.95 0.97 -11.34
CA VAL A 68 2.30 1.97 -10.32
C VAL A 68 3.66 2.63 -10.60
N LYS A 69 4.38 2.20 -11.63
CA LYS A 69 5.67 2.79 -12.02
C LYS A 69 5.76 2.98 -13.53
N GLY A 70 6.69 3.84 -13.94
CA GLY A 70 6.98 4.08 -15.34
C GLY A 70 5.91 4.90 -16.04
N LYS A 71 5.98 4.92 -17.37
CA LYS A 71 5.08 5.73 -18.20
C LYS A 71 3.62 5.30 -18.11
N LYS A 72 3.39 4.02 -17.82
CA LYS A 72 2.04 3.45 -17.74
C LYS A 72 1.41 3.53 -16.35
N ALA A 73 2.12 4.06 -15.36
CA ALA A 73 1.59 4.20 -14.01
C ALA A 73 0.28 4.99 -14.03
N ASN A 74 -0.66 4.61 -13.15
CA ASN A 74 -1.89 5.38 -13.03
C ASN A 74 -1.57 6.81 -12.57
N SER A 75 -2.49 7.74 -12.82
CA SER A 75 -2.25 9.16 -12.56
C SER A 75 -2.03 9.47 -11.08
N PHE A 76 -2.68 8.72 -10.19
CA PHE A 76 -2.50 8.89 -8.74
C PHE A 76 -1.05 8.58 -8.33
N TYR A 77 -0.51 7.45 -8.77
CA TYR A 77 0.88 7.08 -8.46
C TYR A 77 1.89 8.00 -9.14
N LYS A 78 1.60 8.49 -10.35
CA LYS A 78 2.45 9.52 -10.99
C LYS A 78 2.53 10.78 -10.14
N THR A 79 1.41 11.23 -9.62
CA THR A 79 1.35 12.40 -8.75
C THR A 79 2.14 12.18 -7.46
N LEU A 80 1.98 11.04 -6.83
CA LEU A 80 2.73 10.70 -5.61
C LEU A 80 4.24 10.68 -5.86
N ALA A 81 4.66 10.13 -6.99
CA ALA A 81 6.07 10.11 -7.37
C ALA A 81 6.61 11.52 -7.64
N GLU A 82 5.83 12.38 -8.27
CA GLU A 82 6.22 13.78 -8.51
C GLU A 82 6.40 14.55 -7.20
N ILE A 83 5.44 14.41 -6.28
CA ILE A 83 5.49 15.13 -5.00
C ILE A 83 6.67 14.66 -4.14
N THR A 84 6.92 13.36 -4.06
CA THR A 84 7.93 12.78 -3.17
C THR A 84 9.30 12.62 -3.82
N GLY A 85 9.37 12.65 -5.15
CA GLY A 85 10.60 12.28 -5.87
C GLY A 85 10.91 10.78 -5.79
N LYS A 86 9.97 9.97 -5.32
CA LYS A 86 10.17 8.52 -5.12
C LYS A 86 9.08 7.72 -5.82
N THR A 87 9.50 6.88 -6.77
CA THR A 87 8.64 5.88 -7.39
C THR A 87 8.74 4.57 -6.60
N PRO A 88 7.67 3.76 -6.50
CA PRO A 88 7.78 2.45 -5.87
C PRO A 88 8.93 1.64 -6.48
N GLY A 89 9.84 1.16 -5.63
CA GLY A 89 10.98 0.34 -6.05
C GLY A 89 10.70 -1.15 -6.02
N TRP A 90 9.65 -1.56 -5.32
CA TRP A 90 9.19 -2.94 -5.21
C TRP A 90 7.77 -2.98 -4.67
N ASN A 91 7.22 -4.18 -4.49
CA ASN A 91 5.92 -4.38 -3.83
C ASN A 91 5.97 -3.87 -2.39
N PHE A 92 4.84 -3.42 -1.87
CA PHE A 92 4.69 -2.91 -0.51
C PHE A 92 5.49 -1.63 -0.21
N HIS A 93 5.73 -0.83 -1.24
CA HIS A 93 6.12 0.57 -1.06
C HIS A 93 4.90 1.33 -0.53
N LYS A 94 5.10 2.27 0.40
CA LYS A 94 4.00 2.98 1.04
C LYS A 94 4.14 4.48 0.85
N TYR A 95 3.01 5.13 0.64
CA TYR A 95 2.91 6.58 0.71
C TYR A 95 1.93 6.93 1.83
N LEU A 96 2.30 7.88 2.67
CA LEU A 96 1.44 8.40 3.72
C LEU A 96 1.01 9.81 3.34
N ILE A 97 -0.30 10.03 3.25
CA ILE A 97 -0.87 11.30 2.78
C ILE A 97 -1.59 11.95 3.95
N SER A 98 -1.21 13.19 4.28
CA SER A 98 -1.88 13.95 5.33
C SER A 98 -3.18 14.59 4.84
N LYS A 99 -4.00 15.07 5.76
CA LYS A 99 -5.24 15.79 5.43
C LYS A 99 -4.98 17.06 4.62
N GLU A 100 -3.80 17.65 4.77
CA GLU A 100 -3.39 18.85 4.04
C GLU A 100 -2.73 18.55 2.69
N GLY A 101 -2.60 17.28 2.33
CA GLY A 101 -2.00 16.88 1.06
C GLY A 101 -0.50 16.70 1.08
N LYS A 102 0.14 16.70 2.25
CA LYS A 102 1.57 16.35 2.36
C LYS A 102 1.74 14.85 2.18
N VAL A 103 2.78 14.44 1.46
CA VAL A 103 3.04 13.03 1.16
C VAL A 103 4.43 12.64 1.66
N LEU A 104 4.48 11.55 2.41
CA LEU A 104 5.72 10.90 2.83
C LEU A 104 5.84 9.55 2.15
N SER A 105 7.06 9.18 1.78
CA SER A 105 7.33 7.91 1.09
C SER A 105 8.10 6.98 2.01
N PHE A 106 7.68 5.72 2.07
CA PHE A 106 8.34 4.67 2.84
C PHE A 106 8.58 3.48 1.92
N ASP A 107 9.83 3.02 1.84
CA ASP A 107 10.14 1.92 0.93
C ASP A 107 9.60 0.57 1.44
N THR A 108 9.76 -0.45 0.60
CA THR A 108 9.26 -1.80 0.86
C THR A 108 9.70 -2.35 2.23
N LYS A 109 10.94 -2.08 2.64
CA LYS A 109 11.52 -2.64 3.87
C LYS A 109 11.03 -1.98 5.15
N VAL A 110 10.38 -0.82 5.05
CA VAL A 110 9.78 -0.17 6.21
C VAL A 110 8.53 -0.95 6.60
N GLU A 111 8.59 -1.64 7.72
CA GLU A 111 7.45 -2.43 8.21
C GLU A 111 6.29 -1.52 8.60
N PRO A 112 5.04 -1.93 8.30
CA PRO A 112 3.87 -1.08 8.61
C PRO A 112 3.70 -0.78 10.10
N ASP A 113 4.15 -1.67 10.98
CA ASP A 113 4.08 -1.50 12.42
C ASP A 113 5.35 -0.90 13.04
N SER A 114 6.32 -0.49 12.20
CA SER A 114 7.54 0.15 12.69
C SER A 114 7.27 1.51 13.30
N GLN A 115 8.11 1.93 14.25
CA GLN A 115 8.00 3.28 14.82
C GLN A 115 8.18 4.37 13.76
N GLU A 116 9.02 4.12 12.75
CA GLU A 116 9.24 5.07 11.66
C GLU A 116 7.91 5.46 10.98
N LEU A 117 7.06 4.48 10.70
CA LEU A 117 5.78 4.74 10.05
C LEU A 117 4.70 5.11 11.07
N THR A 118 4.56 4.37 12.16
CA THR A 118 3.48 4.60 13.13
C THR A 118 3.58 5.94 13.84
N SER A 119 4.79 6.44 14.10
CA SER A 119 4.97 7.77 14.68
C SER A 119 4.47 8.86 13.75
N GLN A 120 4.67 8.72 12.44
CA GLN A 120 4.18 9.69 11.46
C GLN A 120 2.66 9.63 11.34
N ILE A 121 2.07 8.44 11.37
CA ILE A 121 0.61 8.29 11.38
C ILE A 121 0.03 9.01 12.59
N SER A 122 0.57 8.75 13.77
CA SER A 122 0.08 9.36 15.02
C SER A 122 0.13 10.89 14.98
N LYS A 123 1.17 11.46 14.39
CA LYS A 123 1.31 12.92 14.26
C LYS A 123 0.25 13.54 13.35
N LEU A 124 -0.27 12.78 12.39
CA LEU A 124 -1.19 13.28 11.38
C LEU A 124 -2.67 13.04 11.73
N LEU A 125 -2.94 12.27 12.77
CA LEU A 125 -4.32 11.98 13.21
C LEU A 125 -4.98 13.15 13.94
#